data_a9bb43c74e709b0f50917e9d28cc54f7
#
_entry.id   a9bb43c74e709b0f50917e9d28cc54f7
#
_cell.length_a   1.000
_cell.length_b   1.000
_cell.length_c   1.000
_cell.angle_alpha   90.00
_cell.angle_beta   90.00
_cell.angle_gamma   90.00
#
_symmetry.space_group_name_H-M   'P 1'
#
loop_
_entity.id
_entity.type
_entity.pdbx_description
1 polymer ?
#
loop_
_entity_poly.entity_id
_entity_poly.type
_entity_poly.pdbx_seq_one_letter_code
_entity_poly.pdbx_strand_id
1 'polypeptide(L)'
;ERLLALAEDFFKIFESNGSAAIEKKIAEHEAKIEELREQLVQVEKDSEAEQAKVIARFKNEGVNNSEIASRLDLSTGDVRRLGKLNSSTIESEEGNENAPA
;
A
#
# COMPACT_ATOMS: atom_id res chain seq x y z
N GLU A 1 49.67 -8.09 -25.85
CA GLU A 1 49.45 -9.47 -26.27
C GLU A 1 48.10 -9.60 -26.97
N ARG A 2 48.06 -10.34 -28.05
CA ARG A 2 46.87 -10.39 -28.93
C ARG A 2 45.61 -10.89 -28.23
N LEU A 3 45.74 -11.93 -27.43
CA LEU A 3 44.58 -12.50 -26.73
C LEU A 3 44.02 -11.54 -25.70
N LEU A 4 44.88 -10.84 -25.04
CA LEU A 4 44.46 -9.83 -24.08
C LEU A 4 43.75 -8.67 -24.75
N ALA A 5 44.26 -8.25 -25.93
CA ALA A 5 43.61 -7.20 -26.70
C ALA A 5 42.22 -7.60 -27.18
N LEU A 6 42.04 -8.86 -27.60
CA LEU A 6 40.73 -9.35 -28.00
C LEU A 6 39.74 -9.44 -26.86
N ALA A 7 40.27 -9.82 -25.66
CA ALA A 7 39.39 -9.83 -24.47
C ALA A 7 38.97 -8.41 -24.11
N GLU A 8 39.86 -7.43 -24.19
CA GLU A 8 39.52 -6.03 -23.96
C GLU A 8 38.45 -5.54 -24.94
N ASP A 9 38.59 -5.89 -26.20
CA ASP A 9 37.63 -5.53 -27.22
C ASP A 9 36.25 -6.13 -26.94
N PHE A 10 36.23 -7.35 -26.46
CA PHE A 10 34.99 -8.04 -26.10
C PHE A 10 34.27 -7.28 -24.97
N PHE A 11 35.00 -6.92 -23.92
CA PHE A 11 34.40 -6.17 -22.79
C PHE A 11 34.00 -4.76 -23.18
N LYS A 12 34.70 -4.12 -24.09
CA LYS A 12 34.33 -2.80 -24.57
C LYS A 12 32.96 -2.77 -25.26
N ILE A 13 32.55 -3.89 -25.84
CA ILE A 13 31.23 -3.99 -26.46
C ILE A 13 30.15 -3.67 -25.43
N PHE A 14 30.27 -4.21 -24.23
CA PHE A 14 29.29 -3.96 -23.16
C PHE A 14 29.33 -2.51 -22.67
N GLU A 15 30.52 -1.90 -22.63
CA GLU A 15 30.66 -0.51 -22.24
C GLU A 15 30.03 0.43 -23.28
N SER A 16 30.25 0.11 -24.56
CA SER A 16 29.85 1.00 -25.65
C SER A 16 28.41 0.81 -26.10
N ASN A 17 27.77 -0.33 -25.82
CA ASN A 17 26.43 -0.58 -26.29
C ASN A 17 25.32 -0.01 -25.40
N GLY A 18 25.69 0.59 -24.28
CA GLY A 18 24.73 1.23 -23.40
C GLY A 18 23.96 0.32 -22.47
N SER A 19 24.29 -0.98 -22.43
CA SER A 19 23.56 -1.93 -21.60
C SER A 19 23.65 -1.58 -20.12
N ALA A 20 24.82 -1.17 -19.64
CA ALA A 20 24.99 -0.78 -18.24
C ALA A 20 24.14 0.43 -17.86
N ALA A 21 24.04 1.41 -18.75
CA ALA A 21 23.22 2.58 -18.54
C ALA A 21 21.73 2.21 -18.49
N ILE A 22 21.32 1.30 -19.37
CA ILE A 22 19.94 0.83 -19.39
C ILE A 22 19.61 0.05 -18.11
N GLU A 23 20.53 -0.83 -17.71
CA GLU A 23 20.34 -1.60 -16.45
C GLU A 23 20.20 -0.68 -15.24
N LYS A 24 20.98 0.39 -15.21
CA LYS A 24 20.89 1.37 -14.15
C LYS A 24 19.53 2.06 -14.14
N LYS A 25 19.02 2.42 -15.32
CA LYS A 25 17.68 3.02 -15.42
C LYS A 25 16.60 2.07 -14.97
N ILE A 26 16.72 0.81 -15.32
CA ILE A 26 15.77 -0.21 -14.89
C ILE A 26 15.75 -0.28 -13.35
N ALA A 27 16.92 -0.33 -12.73
CA ALA A 27 17.01 -0.38 -11.28
C ALA A 27 16.39 0.85 -10.63
N GLU A 28 16.62 2.03 -11.20
CA GLU A 28 16.05 3.27 -10.69
C GLU A 28 14.52 3.26 -10.79
N HIS A 29 13.99 2.78 -11.90
CA HIS A 29 12.54 2.69 -12.09
C HIS A 29 11.92 1.64 -11.17
N GLU A 30 12.59 0.51 -10.97
CA GLU A 30 12.12 -0.51 -10.04
C GLU A 30 12.06 0.02 -8.60
N ALA A 31 13.07 0.77 -8.21
CA ALA A 31 13.10 1.40 -6.87
C ALA A 31 11.95 2.41 -6.74
N LYS A 32 11.67 3.17 -7.80
CA LYS A 32 10.57 4.13 -7.79
C LYS A 32 9.22 3.43 -7.72
N ILE A 33 9.07 2.33 -8.43
CA ILE A 33 7.85 1.54 -8.39
C ILE A 33 7.61 1.02 -6.97
N GLU A 34 8.64 0.49 -6.33
CA GLU A 34 8.52 0.01 -4.96
C GLU A 34 8.10 1.11 -4.00
N GLU A 35 8.71 2.27 -4.12
CA GLU A 35 8.33 3.44 -3.34
C GLU A 35 6.86 3.81 -3.54
N LEU A 36 6.42 3.82 -4.79
CA LEU A 36 5.03 4.15 -5.11
C LEU A 36 4.06 3.10 -4.57
N ARG A 37 4.45 1.83 -4.59
CA ARG A 37 3.62 0.77 -4.01
C ARG A 37 3.47 0.94 -2.50
N GLU A 38 4.54 1.33 -1.83
CA GLU A 38 4.48 1.61 -0.39
C GLU A 38 3.57 2.80 -0.10
N GLN A 39 3.65 3.84 -0.92
CA GLN A 39 2.77 5.00 -0.80
C GLN A 39 1.31 4.60 -1.02
N LEU A 40 1.05 3.75 -2.00
CA LEU A 40 -0.30 3.29 -2.28
C LEU A 40 -0.88 2.53 -1.09
N VAL A 41 -0.10 1.63 -0.51
CA VAL A 41 -0.53 0.88 0.68
C VAL A 41 -0.91 1.85 1.81
N GLN A 42 -0.10 2.88 2.02
CA GLN A 42 -0.38 3.84 3.08
C GLN A 42 -1.64 4.66 2.80
N VAL A 43 -1.80 5.12 1.57
CA VAL A 43 -3.00 5.87 1.16
C VAL A 43 -4.26 5.01 1.33
N GLU A 44 -4.18 3.74 0.96
CA GLU A 44 -5.30 2.83 1.12
C GLU A 44 -5.66 2.63 2.59
N LYS A 45 -4.67 2.48 3.45
CA LYS A 45 -4.92 2.37 4.89
C LYS A 45 -5.56 3.63 5.45
N ASP A 46 -5.06 4.78 5.07
CA ASP A 46 -5.61 6.06 5.52
C ASP A 46 -7.05 6.23 5.03
N SER A 47 -7.30 5.84 3.79
CA SER A 47 -8.64 5.90 3.21
C SER A 47 -9.61 4.98 3.97
N GLU A 48 -9.19 3.75 4.27
CA GLU A 48 -10.04 2.83 5.02
C GLU A 48 -10.31 3.32 6.43
N ALA A 49 -9.34 3.94 7.07
CA ALA A 49 -9.54 4.52 8.40
C ALA A 49 -10.60 5.62 8.37
N GLU A 50 -10.57 6.47 7.35
CA GLU A 50 -11.58 7.51 7.19
C GLU A 50 -12.96 6.92 6.88
N GLN A 51 -13.01 5.89 6.03
CA GLN A 51 -14.25 5.20 5.72
C GLN A 51 -14.85 4.57 6.99
N ALA A 52 -13.99 3.98 7.81
CA ALA A 52 -14.44 3.36 9.06
C ALA A 52 -15.07 4.39 10.00
N LYS A 53 -14.53 5.61 10.03
CA LYS A 53 -15.08 6.69 10.84
C LYS A 53 -16.48 7.07 10.38
N VAL A 54 -16.70 7.13 9.07
CA VAL A 54 -18.02 7.43 8.51
C VAL A 54 -19.02 6.35 8.90
N ILE A 55 -18.61 5.08 8.81
CA ILE A 55 -19.47 3.97 9.20
C ILE A 55 -19.83 4.06 10.69
N ALA A 56 -18.88 4.43 11.53
CA ALA A 56 -19.15 4.62 12.96
C ALA A 56 -20.21 5.71 13.19
N ARG A 57 -20.17 6.78 12.41
CA ARG A 57 -21.18 7.83 12.48
C ARG A 57 -22.57 7.32 12.14
N PHE A 58 -22.67 6.50 11.08
CA PHE A 58 -23.94 5.89 10.74
C PHE A 58 -24.48 5.04 11.89
N LYS A 59 -23.62 4.24 12.51
CA LYS A 59 -24.01 3.38 13.61
C LYS A 59 -24.47 4.21 14.82
N ASN A 60 -23.82 5.33 15.07
CA ASN A 60 -24.22 6.23 16.14
C ASN A 60 -25.61 6.82 15.91
N GLU A 61 -26.01 6.93 14.64
CA GLU A 61 -27.36 7.37 14.27
C GLU A 61 -28.38 6.24 14.30
N GLY A 62 -27.96 5.05 14.72
CA GLY A 62 -28.86 3.91 14.80
C GLY A 62 -29.10 3.17 13.50
N VAL A 63 -28.29 3.45 12.47
CA VAL A 63 -28.44 2.81 11.16
C VAL A 63 -27.77 1.45 11.19
N ASN A 64 -28.49 0.41 10.74
CA ASN A 64 -27.93 -0.94 10.74
C ASN A 64 -27.02 -1.19 9.54
N ASN A 65 -26.25 -2.27 9.60
CA ASN A 65 -25.26 -2.60 8.57
C ASN A 65 -25.86 -2.73 7.17
N SER A 66 -27.05 -3.30 7.08
CA SER A 66 -27.73 -3.50 5.80
C SER A 66 -28.05 -2.17 5.12
N GLU A 67 -28.54 -1.21 5.88
CA GLU A 67 -28.85 0.11 5.36
C GLU A 67 -27.60 0.89 5.02
N ILE A 68 -26.56 0.81 5.86
CA ILE A 68 -25.28 1.45 5.57
C ILE A 68 -24.72 0.91 4.24
N ALA A 69 -24.74 -0.40 4.07
CA ALA A 69 -24.26 -1.04 2.85
C ALA A 69 -25.01 -0.52 1.62
N SER A 70 -26.31 -0.42 1.72
CA SER A 70 -27.16 0.08 0.63
C SER A 70 -26.85 1.53 0.29
N ARG A 71 -26.68 2.38 1.31
CA ARG A 71 -26.42 3.81 1.09
C ARG A 71 -25.05 4.08 0.51
N LEU A 72 -24.06 3.27 0.86
CA LEU A 72 -22.68 3.45 0.42
C LEU A 72 -22.29 2.56 -0.76
N ASP A 73 -23.22 1.77 -1.27
CA ASP A 73 -22.97 0.83 -2.35
C ASP A 73 -21.85 -0.14 -1.99
N LEU A 74 -21.92 -0.67 -0.79
CA LEU A 74 -20.96 -1.65 -0.27
C LEU A 74 -21.68 -2.95 0.06
N SER A 75 -20.93 -4.02 0.24
CA SER A 75 -21.48 -5.24 0.79
C SER A 75 -21.59 -5.12 2.31
N THR A 76 -22.48 -5.91 2.92
CA THR A 76 -22.60 -5.92 4.38
C THR A 76 -21.31 -6.44 5.02
N GLY A 77 -20.60 -7.35 4.31
CA GLY A 77 -19.29 -7.83 4.75
C GLY A 77 -18.27 -6.71 4.85
N ASP A 78 -18.25 -5.82 3.86
CA ASP A 78 -17.34 -4.67 3.88
C ASP A 78 -17.69 -3.71 5.01
N VAL A 79 -18.98 -3.46 5.25
CA VAL A 79 -19.42 -2.62 6.35
C VAL A 79 -18.95 -3.19 7.70
N ARG A 80 -19.07 -4.50 7.88
CA ARG A 80 -18.61 -5.15 9.10
C ARG A 80 -17.10 -5.05 9.25
N ARG A 81 -16.38 -5.30 8.16
CA ARG A 81 -14.91 -5.23 8.16
C ARG A 81 -14.43 -3.83 8.54
N LEU A 82 -14.99 -2.81 7.92
CA LEU A 82 -14.63 -1.43 8.20
C LEU A 82 -15.05 -1.02 9.63
N GLY A 83 -16.18 -1.51 10.08
CA GLY A 83 -16.61 -1.27 11.45
C GLY A 83 -15.66 -1.86 12.47
N LYS A 84 -15.15 -3.07 12.22
CA LYS A 84 -14.15 -3.70 13.09
C LYS A 84 -12.84 -2.95 13.07
N LEU A 85 -12.44 -2.47 11.90
CA LEU A 85 -11.20 -1.71 11.75
C LEU A 85 -11.24 -0.46 12.63
N ASN A 86 -12.34 0.26 12.61
CA ASN A 86 -12.51 1.44 13.44
C ASN A 86 -12.46 1.09 14.94
N SER A 87 -13.15 0.02 15.33
CA SER A 87 -13.15 -0.45 16.72
C SER A 87 -11.73 -0.86 17.16
N SER A 88 -11.02 -1.60 16.31
CA SER A 88 -9.65 -2.01 16.61
C SER A 88 -8.73 -0.81 16.77
N THR A 89 -8.90 0.20 15.93
CA THR A 89 -8.11 1.42 16.00
C THR A 89 -8.38 2.16 17.32
N ILE A 90 -9.66 2.25 17.69
CA ILE A 90 -10.05 2.88 18.95
C ILE A 90 -9.49 2.08 20.12
N GLU A 91 -9.62 0.79 20.10
CA GLU A 91 -9.08 -0.09 21.13
C GLU A 91 -7.58 0.05 21.25
N SER A 92 -6.86 0.17 20.14
CA SER A 92 -5.43 0.37 20.16
C SER A 92 -5.03 1.69 20.81
N GLU A 93 -5.77 2.74 20.52
CA GLU A 93 -5.52 4.06 21.10
C GLU A 93 -5.89 4.12 22.58
N GLU A 94 -6.97 3.46 22.94
CA GLU A 94 -7.53 3.50 24.29
C GLU A 94 -7.44 2.16 25.00
N GLY A 95 -6.72 1.22 24.42
CA GLY A 95 -6.68 -0.14 24.89
C GLY A 95 -6.36 -0.29 26.36
N ASN A 96 -5.45 0.52 26.85
CA ASN A 96 -5.07 0.47 28.26
C ASN A 96 -6.18 0.97 29.16
N GLU A 97 -6.95 1.90 28.67
CA GLU A 97 -8.07 2.45 29.43
C GLU A 97 -9.21 1.47 29.50
N ASN A 98 -9.39 0.71 28.44
CA ASN A 98 -10.49 -0.24 28.35
C ASN A 98 -10.13 -1.62 28.88
N ALA A 99 -8.84 -1.91 28.97
CA ALA A 99 -8.39 -3.21 29.40
C ALA A 99 -8.98 -3.67 30.73
N PRO A 100 -9.08 -2.83 31.74
CA PRO A 100 -9.61 -3.26 33.01
C PRO A 100 -11.10 -3.56 33.01
N ALA A 101 -11.78 -3.12 32.00
CA ALA A 101 -13.18 -3.46 31.93
C ALA A 101 -13.37 -4.95 31.82
#